data_c9c43b16813fda6fbe58405f82ab7224
#
_entry.id   c9c43b16813fda6fbe58405f82ab7224
#
_cell.length_a   1.000
_cell.length_b   1.000
_cell.length_c   1.000
_cell.angle_alpha   90.00
_cell.angle_beta   90.00
_cell.angle_gamma   90.00
#
_symmetry.space_group_name_H-M   'P 1'
#
loop_
_entity.id
_entity.type
_entity.pdbx_description
1 polymer ?
#
loop_
_entity_poly.entity_id
_entity_poly.type
_entity_poly.pdbx_seq_one_letter_code
_entity_poly.pdbx_strand_id
1 'polypeptide(L)'
;MMVKKELTVDRLVLVLDLVGTFVFALSGAMAAVQRRLDLFGVLVLSFAAATFGGIARDLLIGAVPPAAISNWRYLAVSLVAGIITFYWHPAINRLMNPVLIFDAAGLGLFAVAGTHKALSYGLNPVMAALLGMLTGIGGGMARDVLLTEIPVVLRAELYAVAALAGAAVVVGGNMLGLSFTMASIVGAALCFWLRFMAIRHGWQLPIARGLKQPAEETKSPYESKDDSVNIP
;
A
#
# COMPACT_ATOMS: atom_id res chain seq x y z
N MET A 1 33.62 12.18 -10.67
CA MET A 1 33.02 10.83 -10.63
C MET A 1 31.87 10.74 -9.63
N MET A 2 31.92 11.41 -8.47
CA MET A 2 30.85 11.45 -7.46
C MET A 2 29.53 12.06 -7.97
N VAL A 3 29.53 13.22 -8.57
CA VAL A 3 28.33 13.91 -9.09
C VAL A 3 27.51 13.07 -10.07
N LYS A 4 28.18 12.29 -10.93
CA LYS A 4 27.50 11.39 -11.89
C LYS A 4 26.84 10.19 -11.21
N LYS A 5 27.37 9.73 -10.07
CA LYS A 5 26.82 8.64 -9.28
C LYS A 5 25.59 9.12 -8.49
N GLU A 6 25.60 10.31 -7.91
CA GLU A 6 24.46 10.91 -7.22
C GLU A 6 23.28 11.15 -8.17
N LEU A 7 23.51 11.76 -9.33
CA LEU A 7 22.48 11.95 -10.38
C LEU A 7 21.84 10.64 -10.84
N THR A 8 22.58 9.54 -10.85
CA THR A 8 22.05 8.21 -11.23
C THR A 8 21.17 7.63 -10.13
N VAL A 9 21.56 7.82 -8.86
CA VAL A 9 20.79 7.35 -7.70
C VAL A 9 19.49 8.13 -7.58
N ASP A 10 19.50 9.46 -7.72
CA ASP A 10 18.30 10.30 -7.65
C ASP A 10 17.28 9.94 -8.74
N ARG A 11 17.77 9.67 -9.96
CA ARG A 11 16.90 9.21 -11.06
C ARG A 11 16.29 7.85 -10.77
N LEU A 12 17.05 6.93 -10.19
CA LEU A 12 16.56 5.60 -9.86
C LEU A 12 15.50 5.67 -8.74
N VAL A 13 15.73 6.50 -7.72
CA VAL A 13 14.74 6.74 -6.65
C VAL A 13 13.45 7.31 -7.23
N LEU A 14 13.55 8.31 -8.11
CA LEU A 14 12.38 8.87 -8.79
C LEU A 14 11.62 7.81 -9.62
N VAL A 15 12.35 6.95 -10.35
CA VAL A 15 11.72 5.86 -11.12
C VAL A 15 11.02 4.88 -10.19
N LEU A 16 11.65 4.45 -9.11
CA LEU A 16 11.04 3.57 -8.12
C LEU A 16 9.80 4.19 -7.47
N ASP A 17 9.87 5.47 -7.12
CA ASP A 17 8.72 6.21 -6.57
C ASP A 17 7.57 6.30 -7.60
N LEU A 18 7.85 6.61 -8.87
CA LEU A 18 6.80 6.69 -9.90
C LEU A 18 6.21 5.31 -10.26
N VAL A 19 7.04 4.26 -10.32
CA VAL A 19 6.56 2.89 -10.55
C VAL A 19 5.72 2.44 -9.35
N GLY A 20 6.18 2.69 -8.13
CA GLY A 20 5.42 2.43 -6.90
C GLY A 20 4.09 3.18 -6.88
N THR A 21 4.10 4.47 -7.26
CA THR A 21 2.92 5.30 -7.43
C THR A 21 1.94 4.68 -8.41
N PHE A 22 2.41 4.26 -9.60
CA PHE A 22 1.56 3.61 -10.60
C PHE A 22 0.90 2.33 -10.06
N VAL A 23 1.67 1.47 -9.42
CA VAL A 23 1.19 0.18 -8.90
C VAL A 23 0.19 0.37 -7.75
N PHE A 24 0.46 1.28 -6.81
CA PHE A 24 -0.51 1.61 -5.75
C PHE A 24 -1.75 2.32 -6.29
N ALA A 25 -1.59 3.12 -7.32
CA ALA A 25 -2.72 3.76 -8.00
C ALA A 25 -3.66 2.71 -8.62
N LEU A 26 -3.11 1.65 -9.26
CA LEU A 26 -3.90 0.52 -9.74
C LEU A 26 -4.64 -0.20 -8.59
N SER A 27 -3.97 -0.41 -7.45
CA SER A 27 -4.60 -1.01 -6.26
C SER A 27 -5.76 -0.15 -5.75
N GLY A 28 -5.55 1.17 -5.60
CA GLY A 28 -6.59 2.11 -5.17
C GLY A 28 -7.77 2.18 -6.14
N ALA A 29 -7.47 2.32 -7.43
CA ALA A 29 -8.49 2.37 -8.47
C ALA A 29 -9.29 1.07 -8.54
N MET A 30 -8.64 -0.10 -8.41
CA MET A 30 -9.30 -1.40 -8.43
C MET A 30 -10.24 -1.58 -7.24
N ALA A 31 -9.81 -1.16 -6.05
CA ALA A 31 -10.64 -1.17 -4.85
C ALA A 31 -11.87 -0.26 -5.02
N ALA A 32 -11.70 0.94 -5.61
CA ALA A 32 -12.80 1.86 -5.91
C ALA A 32 -13.82 1.26 -6.89
N VAL A 33 -13.36 0.63 -7.98
CA VAL A 33 -14.22 -0.05 -8.96
C VAL A 33 -15.01 -1.19 -8.31
N GLN A 34 -14.37 -1.99 -7.45
CA GLN A 34 -15.05 -3.07 -6.71
C GLN A 34 -16.14 -2.54 -5.79
N ARG A 35 -16.01 -1.31 -5.28
CA ARG A 35 -17.02 -0.59 -4.48
C ARG A 35 -18.00 0.21 -5.32
N ARG A 36 -17.98 0.06 -6.68
CA ARG A 36 -18.88 0.72 -7.63
C ARG A 36 -18.84 2.25 -7.53
N LEU A 37 -17.69 2.83 -7.22
CA LEU A 37 -17.50 4.27 -7.25
C LEU A 37 -17.51 4.75 -8.71
N ASP A 38 -17.93 6.00 -8.91
CA ASP A 38 -17.86 6.67 -10.20
C ASP A 38 -16.41 6.98 -10.63
N LEU A 39 -16.25 7.49 -11.84
CA LEU A 39 -14.91 7.81 -12.36
C LEU A 39 -14.14 8.77 -11.44
N PHE A 40 -14.84 9.79 -10.89
CA PHE A 40 -14.18 10.75 -10.00
C PHE A 40 -13.69 10.08 -8.72
N GLY A 41 -14.53 9.26 -8.09
CA GLY A 41 -14.14 8.47 -6.90
C GLY A 41 -12.96 7.52 -7.16
N VAL A 42 -12.95 6.87 -8.35
CA VAL A 42 -11.83 6.02 -8.78
C VAL A 42 -10.54 6.82 -8.90
N LEU A 43 -10.57 8.01 -9.51
CA LEU A 43 -9.39 8.86 -9.68
C LEU A 43 -8.88 9.41 -8.33
N VAL A 44 -9.79 9.84 -7.45
CA VAL A 44 -9.44 10.30 -6.10
C VAL A 44 -8.78 9.19 -5.29
N LEU A 45 -9.38 7.99 -5.28
CA LEU A 45 -8.84 6.88 -4.50
C LEU A 45 -7.52 6.35 -5.08
N SER A 46 -7.39 6.37 -6.42
CA SER A 46 -6.15 6.07 -7.12
C SER A 46 -5.01 7.00 -6.67
N PHE A 47 -5.25 8.32 -6.68
CA PHE A 47 -4.26 9.31 -6.25
C PHE A 47 -3.95 9.20 -4.75
N ALA A 48 -4.95 9.09 -3.90
CA ALA A 48 -4.77 9.00 -2.46
C ALA A 48 -3.94 7.77 -2.06
N ALA A 49 -4.31 6.59 -2.55
CA ALA A 49 -3.56 5.35 -2.28
C ALA A 49 -2.12 5.41 -2.79
N ALA A 50 -1.90 6.05 -3.93
CA ALA A 50 -0.59 6.14 -4.56
C ALA A 50 0.38 7.12 -3.87
N THR A 51 -0.13 8.16 -3.21
CA THR A 51 0.71 9.28 -2.75
C THR A 51 0.79 9.42 -1.24
N PHE A 52 -0.18 8.93 -0.49
CA PHE A 52 -0.29 9.17 0.95
C PHE A 52 0.96 8.70 1.72
N GLY A 53 1.46 7.50 1.45
CA GLY A 53 2.66 6.97 2.11
C GLY A 53 3.90 7.83 1.85
N GLY A 54 4.08 8.28 0.61
CA GLY A 54 5.16 9.19 0.22
C GLY A 54 5.03 10.59 0.83
N ILE A 55 3.81 11.12 0.91
CA ILE A 55 3.54 12.42 1.58
C ILE A 55 3.85 12.32 3.06
N ALA A 56 3.36 11.29 3.74
CA ALA A 56 3.63 11.07 5.16
C ALA A 56 5.13 10.94 5.44
N ARG A 57 5.85 10.14 4.64
CA ARG A 57 7.31 10.04 4.70
C ARG A 57 7.98 11.41 4.59
N ASP A 58 7.64 12.15 3.53
CA ASP A 58 8.29 13.42 3.22
C ASP A 58 8.08 14.46 4.34
N LEU A 59 6.89 14.51 4.90
CA LEU A 59 6.60 15.36 6.07
C LEU A 59 7.44 14.97 7.29
N LEU A 60 7.55 13.67 7.58
CA LEU A 60 8.28 13.17 8.74
C LEU A 60 9.79 13.43 8.67
N ILE A 61 10.38 13.44 7.46
CA ILE A 61 11.80 13.76 7.27
C ILE A 61 12.07 15.24 6.96
N GLY A 62 11.03 16.08 6.97
CA GLY A 62 11.17 17.52 6.67
C GLY A 62 11.41 17.83 5.19
N ALA A 63 11.12 16.92 4.27
CA ALA A 63 11.18 17.15 2.83
C ALA A 63 9.93 17.91 2.35
N VAL A 64 9.90 19.21 2.58
CA VAL A 64 8.75 20.08 2.32
C VAL A 64 9.06 21.05 1.19
N PRO A 65 8.15 21.19 0.18
CA PRO A 65 6.89 20.47 0.01
C PRO A 65 7.11 19.01 -0.44
N PRO A 66 6.18 18.09 -0.06
CA PRO A 66 6.27 16.68 -0.46
C PRO A 66 6.37 16.49 -1.99
N ALA A 67 7.15 15.49 -2.42
CA ALA A 67 7.39 15.23 -3.84
C ALA A 67 6.10 15.03 -4.66
N ALA A 68 5.11 14.37 -4.07
CA ALA A 68 3.82 14.12 -4.71
C ALA A 68 3.00 15.40 -4.98
N ILE A 69 3.27 16.50 -4.24
CA ILE A 69 2.60 17.80 -4.40
C ILE A 69 3.43 18.70 -5.31
N SER A 70 4.76 18.68 -5.19
CA SER A 70 5.67 19.54 -5.94
C SER A 70 5.90 19.08 -7.39
N ASN A 71 5.64 17.81 -7.71
CA ASN A 71 5.91 17.24 -9.03
C ASN A 71 4.62 16.65 -9.63
N TRP A 72 4.10 17.30 -10.67
CA TRP A 72 2.87 16.91 -11.38
C TRP A 72 2.88 15.47 -11.93
N ARG A 73 4.07 14.85 -12.10
CA ARG A 73 4.20 13.47 -12.60
C ARG A 73 3.49 12.45 -11.71
N TYR A 74 3.46 12.65 -10.39
CA TYR A 74 2.75 11.77 -9.47
C TYR A 74 1.23 11.81 -9.72
N LEU A 75 0.68 13.00 -9.92
CA LEU A 75 -0.72 13.17 -10.30
C LEU A 75 -1.01 12.51 -11.65
N ALA A 76 -0.20 12.80 -12.67
CA ALA A 76 -0.39 12.23 -14.01
C ALA A 76 -0.36 10.71 -14.00
N VAL A 77 0.63 10.11 -13.33
CA VAL A 77 0.79 8.65 -13.23
C VAL A 77 -0.40 8.00 -12.52
N SER A 78 -0.88 8.59 -11.42
CA SER A 78 -2.03 8.06 -10.69
C SER A 78 -3.34 8.20 -11.47
N LEU A 79 -3.55 9.32 -12.17
CA LEU A 79 -4.73 9.49 -13.03
C LEU A 79 -4.74 8.52 -14.21
N VAL A 80 -3.60 8.33 -14.86
CA VAL A 80 -3.46 7.34 -15.95
C VAL A 80 -3.76 5.93 -15.46
N ALA A 81 -3.23 5.53 -14.30
CA ALA A 81 -3.52 4.24 -13.69
C ALA A 81 -5.01 4.10 -13.35
N GLY A 82 -5.63 5.15 -12.80
CA GLY A 82 -7.06 5.19 -12.50
C GLY A 82 -7.93 5.00 -13.75
N ILE A 83 -7.64 5.73 -14.83
CA ILE A 83 -8.33 5.63 -16.11
C ILE A 83 -8.15 4.23 -16.71
N ILE A 84 -6.92 3.71 -16.75
CA ILE A 84 -6.64 2.35 -17.22
C ILE A 84 -7.50 1.36 -16.44
N THR A 85 -7.50 1.42 -15.12
CA THR A 85 -8.27 0.50 -14.29
C THR A 85 -9.77 0.61 -14.54
N PHE A 86 -10.30 1.84 -14.65
CA PHE A 86 -11.73 2.07 -14.87
C PHE A 86 -12.25 1.39 -16.13
N TYR A 87 -11.52 1.49 -17.24
CA TYR A 87 -11.94 0.90 -18.53
C TYR A 87 -11.57 -0.58 -18.68
N TRP A 88 -10.44 -1.02 -18.11
CA TRP A 88 -9.95 -2.40 -18.25
C TRP A 88 -10.14 -3.27 -17.01
N HIS A 89 -10.92 -2.83 -16.01
CA HIS A 89 -11.19 -3.64 -14.82
C HIS A 89 -11.69 -5.07 -15.09
N PRO A 90 -12.48 -5.40 -16.17
CA PRO A 90 -12.90 -6.77 -16.40
C PRO A 90 -11.72 -7.71 -16.71
N ALA A 91 -10.69 -7.19 -17.39
CA ALA A 91 -9.47 -7.95 -17.68
C ALA A 91 -8.59 -8.10 -16.42
N ILE A 92 -8.48 -7.02 -15.64
CA ILE A 92 -7.70 -6.99 -14.39
C ILE A 92 -8.32 -7.92 -13.33
N ASN A 93 -9.64 -8.00 -13.25
CA ASN A 93 -10.36 -8.89 -12.33
C ASN A 93 -10.12 -10.38 -12.57
N ARG A 94 -9.51 -10.79 -13.70
CA ARG A 94 -9.09 -12.18 -13.93
C ARG A 94 -7.90 -12.58 -13.06
N LEU A 95 -7.16 -11.61 -12.51
CA LEU A 95 -6.10 -11.87 -11.54
C LEU A 95 -6.73 -12.27 -10.19
N MET A 96 -6.10 -13.20 -9.52
CA MET A 96 -6.50 -13.58 -8.15
C MET A 96 -6.24 -12.43 -7.18
N ASN A 97 -7.30 -11.81 -6.66
CA ASN A 97 -7.22 -10.67 -5.74
C ASN A 97 -6.33 -9.51 -6.24
N PRO A 98 -6.69 -8.84 -7.35
CA PRO A 98 -5.82 -7.84 -7.98
C PRO A 98 -5.46 -6.69 -7.05
N VAL A 99 -6.37 -6.26 -6.17
CA VAL A 99 -6.10 -5.22 -5.17
C VAL A 99 -4.91 -5.61 -4.30
N LEU A 100 -4.90 -6.84 -3.77
CA LEU A 100 -3.84 -7.32 -2.88
C LEU A 100 -2.51 -7.56 -3.62
N ILE A 101 -2.55 -7.98 -4.88
CA ILE A 101 -1.33 -8.20 -5.67
C ILE A 101 -0.65 -6.86 -6.01
N PHE A 102 -1.42 -5.88 -6.47
CA PHE A 102 -0.87 -4.54 -6.73
C PHE A 102 -0.41 -3.87 -5.43
N ASP A 103 -1.16 -4.05 -4.34
CA ASP A 103 -0.76 -3.57 -3.02
C ASP A 103 0.57 -4.20 -2.58
N ALA A 104 0.75 -5.51 -2.73
CA ALA A 104 1.99 -6.19 -2.39
C ALA A 104 3.21 -5.69 -3.19
N ALA A 105 3.02 -5.43 -4.48
CA ALA A 105 4.07 -4.88 -5.33
C ALA A 105 4.41 -3.42 -4.96
N GLY A 106 3.40 -2.59 -4.74
CA GLY A 106 3.58 -1.22 -4.27
C GLY A 106 4.23 -1.14 -2.89
N LEU A 107 3.84 -2.04 -1.98
CA LEU A 107 4.42 -2.18 -0.64
C LEU A 107 5.94 -2.37 -0.72
N GLY A 108 6.41 -3.32 -1.53
CA GLY A 108 7.84 -3.61 -1.70
C GLY A 108 8.60 -2.42 -2.29
N LEU A 109 8.07 -1.80 -3.33
CA LEU A 109 8.71 -0.65 -3.97
C LEU A 109 8.82 0.55 -3.02
N PHE A 110 7.76 0.89 -2.30
CA PHE A 110 7.76 2.03 -1.39
C PHE A 110 8.49 1.75 -0.07
N ALA A 111 8.49 0.52 0.44
CA ALA A 111 9.33 0.17 1.58
C ALA A 111 10.81 0.42 1.28
N VAL A 112 11.27 0.00 0.11
CA VAL A 112 12.66 0.18 -0.34
C VAL A 112 12.98 1.65 -0.66
N ALA A 113 12.16 2.33 -1.46
CA ALA A 113 12.35 3.73 -1.82
C ALA A 113 12.30 4.64 -0.59
N GLY A 114 11.34 4.37 0.33
CA GLY A 114 11.19 5.10 1.59
C GLY A 114 12.40 4.94 2.51
N THR A 115 12.91 3.72 2.67
CA THR A 115 14.13 3.44 3.46
C THR A 115 15.33 4.19 2.90
N HIS A 116 15.53 4.11 1.59
CA HIS A 116 16.64 4.81 0.96
C HIS A 116 16.56 6.33 1.15
N LYS A 117 15.38 6.91 0.90
CA LYS A 117 15.17 8.36 1.10
C LYS A 117 15.41 8.76 2.55
N ALA A 118 14.96 7.95 3.51
CA ALA A 118 15.22 8.18 4.93
C ALA A 118 16.72 8.17 5.28
N LEU A 119 17.47 7.21 4.75
CA LEU A 119 18.93 7.15 4.91
C LEU A 119 19.63 8.36 4.29
N SER A 120 19.20 8.82 3.11
CA SER A 120 19.77 10.02 2.46
C SER A 120 19.52 11.31 3.22
N TYR A 121 18.46 11.35 4.05
CA TYR A 121 18.17 12.45 4.98
C TYR A 121 18.85 12.29 6.35
N GLY A 122 19.74 11.31 6.51
CA GLY A 122 20.55 11.14 7.70
C GLY A 122 19.85 10.42 8.86
N LEU A 123 18.72 9.74 8.63
CA LEU A 123 18.11 8.92 9.67
C LEU A 123 19.01 7.72 9.98
N ASN A 124 19.02 7.32 11.27
CA ASN A 124 19.72 6.09 11.64
C ASN A 124 19.10 4.86 10.95
N PRO A 125 19.87 3.78 10.74
CA PRO A 125 19.43 2.61 9.97
C PRO A 125 18.09 2.01 10.44
N VAL A 126 17.86 1.93 11.75
CA VAL A 126 16.62 1.36 12.30
C VAL A 126 15.42 2.23 11.98
N MET A 127 15.55 3.56 12.22
CA MET A 127 14.47 4.51 11.92
C MET A 127 14.21 4.63 10.42
N ALA A 128 15.25 4.51 9.60
CA ALA A 128 15.09 4.48 8.15
C ALA A 128 14.30 3.25 7.67
N ALA A 129 14.56 2.06 8.26
CA ALA A 129 13.78 0.86 7.95
C ALA A 129 12.31 1.00 8.39
N LEU A 130 12.06 1.53 9.58
CA LEU A 130 10.70 1.77 10.09
C LEU A 130 9.95 2.80 9.22
N LEU A 131 10.61 3.86 8.80
CA LEU A 131 10.00 4.85 7.92
C LEU A 131 9.75 4.31 6.51
N GLY A 132 10.64 3.45 6.01
CA GLY A 132 10.41 2.71 4.76
C GLY A 132 9.18 1.80 4.86
N MET A 133 9.07 1.02 5.93
CA MET A 133 7.89 0.22 6.23
C MET A 133 6.62 1.09 6.25
N LEU A 134 6.64 2.20 7.01
CA LEU A 134 5.50 3.13 7.11
C LEU A 134 5.13 3.71 5.74
N THR A 135 6.13 4.06 4.91
CA THR A 135 5.91 4.56 3.56
C THR A 135 5.16 3.55 2.70
N GLY A 136 5.57 2.29 2.75
CA GLY A 136 4.91 1.20 2.02
C GLY A 136 3.49 0.93 2.50
N ILE A 137 3.28 0.91 3.81
CA ILE A 137 1.96 0.66 4.44
C ILE A 137 0.98 1.81 4.18
N GLY A 138 1.46 3.05 4.15
CA GLY A 138 0.64 4.25 4.18
C GLY A 138 -0.37 4.34 3.05
N GLY A 139 0.00 3.92 1.84
CA GLY A 139 -0.90 3.92 0.68
C GLY A 139 -2.10 3.00 0.85
N GLY A 140 -1.85 1.75 1.26
CA GLY A 140 -2.90 0.77 1.55
C GLY A 140 -3.79 1.20 2.71
N MET A 141 -3.21 1.77 3.77
CA MET A 141 -3.98 2.32 4.90
C MET A 141 -4.91 3.45 4.47
N ALA A 142 -4.42 4.41 3.69
CA ALA A 142 -5.24 5.52 3.20
C ALA A 142 -6.39 5.02 2.33
N ARG A 143 -6.14 4.06 1.43
CA ARG A 143 -7.16 3.42 0.61
C ARG A 143 -8.25 2.79 1.48
N ASP A 144 -7.87 1.94 2.44
CA ASP A 144 -8.82 1.19 3.26
C ASP A 144 -9.65 2.13 4.15
N VAL A 145 -9.02 3.14 4.77
CA VAL A 145 -9.70 4.16 5.58
C VAL A 145 -10.70 4.97 4.74
N LEU A 146 -10.33 5.39 3.53
CA LEU A 146 -11.24 6.13 2.64
C LEU A 146 -12.44 5.26 2.19
N LEU A 147 -12.27 3.94 2.14
CA LEU A 147 -13.33 2.99 1.86
C LEU A 147 -14.10 2.56 3.13
N THR A 148 -13.81 3.16 4.28
CA THR A 148 -14.41 2.78 5.58
C THR A 148 -14.18 1.32 5.96
N GLU A 149 -13.05 0.76 5.51
CA GLU A 149 -12.64 -0.61 5.84
C GLU A 149 -11.58 -0.61 6.93
N ILE A 150 -11.51 -1.70 7.68
CA ILE A 150 -10.38 -1.90 8.61
C ILE A 150 -9.13 -2.17 7.79
N PRO A 151 -8.08 -1.34 7.90
CA PRO A 151 -6.86 -1.48 7.11
C PRO A 151 -6.28 -2.90 7.16
N VAL A 152 -5.88 -3.40 5.99
CA VAL A 152 -5.29 -4.75 5.84
C VAL A 152 -4.10 -4.94 6.77
N VAL A 153 -3.30 -3.90 7.02
CA VAL A 153 -2.15 -3.95 7.92
C VAL A 153 -2.53 -4.33 9.36
N LEU A 154 -3.74 -4.02 9.81
CA LEU A 154 -4.24 -4.36 11.15
C LEU A 154 -4.81 -5.78 11.24
N ARG A 155 -5.11 -6.41 10.08
CA ARG A 155 -5.67 -7.76 10.01
C ARG A 155 -4.68 -8.80 9.50
N ALA A 156 -3.69 -8.39 8.72
CA ALA A 156 -2.71 -9.24 8.07
C ALA A 156 -1.31 -8.89 8.58
N GLU A 157 -0.89 -9.50 9.67
CA GLU A 157 0.33 -9.17 10.41
C GLU A 157 1.62 -9.36 9.60
N LEU A 158 1.64 -10.27 8.63
CA LEU A 158 2.75 -10.42 7.68
C LEU A 158 2.87 -9.23 6.70
N TYR A 159 1.92 -8.30 6.72
CA TYR A 159 1.97 -7.10 5.87
C TYR A 159 3.13 -6.17 6.29
N ALA A 160 3.15 -5.77 7.55
CA ALA A 160 4.20 -4.91 8.09
C ALA A 160 5.56 -5.64 8.16
N VAL A 161 5.56 -6.93 8.51
CA VAL A 161 6.77 -7.75 8.57
C VAL A 161 7.42 -7.88 7.19
N ALA A 162 6.66 -8.09 6.13
CA ALA A 162 7.18 -8.16 4.77
C ALA A 162 7.82 -6.82 4.33
N ALA A 163 7.16 -5.69 4.63
CA ALA A 163 7.71 -4.37 4.35
C ALA A 163 9.01 -4.10 5.13
N LEU A 164 9.02 -4.47 6.42
CA LEU A 164 10.21 -4.33 7.27
C LEU A 164 11.36 -5.22 6.79
N ALA A 165 11.09 -6.45 6.34
CA ALA A 165 12.10 -7.34 5.78
C ALA A 165 12.74 -6.74 4.51
N GLY A 166 11.93 -6.21 3.59
CA GLY A 166 12.43 -5.49 2.41
C GLY A 166 13.27 -4.26 2.76
N ALA A 167 12.82 -3.46 3.72
CA ALA A 167 13.55 -2.30 4.25
C ALA A 167 14.88 -2.71 4.91
N ALA A 168 14.89 -3.80 5.68
CA ALA A 168 16.10 -4.31 6.33
C ALA A 168 17.17 -4.76 5.33
N VAL A 169 16.76 -5.33 4.18
CA VAL A 169 17.71 -5.66 3.09
C VAL A 169 18.38 -4.39 2.54
N VAL A 170 17.65 -3.29 2.40
CA VAL A 170 18.24 -2.02 1.95
C VAL A 170 19.23 -1.48 2.97
N VAL A 171 18.86 -1.50 4.24
CA VAL A 171 19.75 -1.06 5.33
C VAL A 171 21.00 -1.92 5.40
N GLY A 172 20.85 -3.25 5.41
CA GLY A 172 21.99 -4.20 5.44
C GLY A 172 22.88 -4.05 4.21
N GLY A 173 22.29 -3.91 3.01
CA GLY A 173 23.03 -3.66 1.79
C GLY A 173 23.83 -2.36 1.84
N ASN A 174 23.25 -1.29 2.39
CA ASN A 174 23.96 -0.02 2.59
C ASN A 174 25.14 -0.17 3.55
N MET A 175 24.96 -0.89 4.67
CA MET A 175 26.03 -1.15 5.64
C MET A 175 27.14 -2.02 5.07
N LEU A 176 26.82 -2.96 4.17
CA LEU A 176 27.79 -3.83 3.49
C LEU A 176 28.43 -3.19 2.26
N GLY A 177 28.10 -1.93 1.94
CA GLY A 177 28.63 -1.23 0.77
C GLY A 177 28.13 -1.77 -0.58
N LEU A 178 27.00 -2.52 -0.59
CA LEU A 178 26.39 -3.00 -1.82
C LEU A 178 25.82 -1.84 -2.64
N SER A 179 25.72 -2.05 -3.96
CA SER A 179 25.07 -1.04 -4.81
C SER A 179 23.61 -0.86 -4.41
N PHE A 180 23.16 0.39 -4.38
CA PHE A 180 21.76 0.74 -4.11
C PHE A 180 20.78 -0.07 -4.97
N THR A 181 21.08 -0.21 -6.27
CA THR A 181 20.22 -0.94 -7.22
C THR A 181 20.03 -2.40 -6.81
N MET A 182 21.11 -3.08 -6.43
CA MET A 182 21.04 -4.49 -5.99
C MET A 182 20.22 -4.64 -4.71
N ALA A 183 20.51 -3.82 -3.69
CA ALA A 183 19.76 -3.85 -2.42
C ALA A 183 18.28 -3.54 -2.64
N SER A 184 17.96 -2.59 -3.52
CA SER A 184 16.58 -2.22 -3.86
C SER A 184 15.82 -3.34 -4.56
N ILE A 185 16.41 -3.97 -5.57
CA ILE A 185 15.78 -5.08 -6.30
C ILE A 185 15.53 -6.26 -5.36
N VAL A 186 16.55 -6.66 -4.60
CA VAL A 186 16.44 -7.80 -3.67
C VAL A 186 15.43 -7.50 -2.55
N GLY A 187 15.46 -6.30 -1.97
CA GLY A 187 14.53 -5.90 -0.92
C GLY A 187 13.07 -5.85 -1.39
N ALA A 188 12.83 -5.25 -2.58
CA ALA A 188 11.48 -5.18 -3.14
C ALA A 188 10.97 -6.58 -3.54
N ALA A 189 11.81 -7.41 -4.15
CA ALA A 189 11.47 -8.78 -4.51
C ALA A 189 11.15 -9.65 -3.28
N LEU A 190 11.95 -9.54 -2.21
CA LEU A 190 11.73 -10.26 -0.95
C LEU A 190 10.40 -9.83 -0.32
N CYS A 191 10.14 -8.52 -0.21
CA CYS A 191 8.89 -8.00 0.33
C CYS A 191 7.68 -8.50 -0.47
N PHE A 192 7.73 -8.37 -1.80
CA PHE A 192 6.67 -8.85 -2.67
C PHE A 192 6.44 -10.35 -2.53
N TRP A 193 7.51 -11.15 -2.53
CA TRP A 193 7.42 -12.60 -2.42
C TRP A 193 6.83 -13.05 -1.08
N LEU A 194 7.28 -12.48 0.04
CA LEU A 194 6.72 -12.76 1.36
C LEU A 194 5.23 -12.42 1.41
N ARG A 195 4.86 -11.26 0.87
CA ARG A 195 3.46 -10.83 0.85
C ARG A 195 2.61 -11.71 -0.06
N PHE A 196 3.12 -12.05 -1.24
CA PHE A 196 2.45 -12.95 -2.17
C PHE A 196 2.22 -14.35 -1.57
N MET A 197 3.22 -14.90 -0.88
CA MET A 197 3.08 -16.18 -0.18
C MET A 197 2.06 -16.09 0.95
N ALA A 198 2.07 -15.01 1.73
CA ALA A 198 1.10 -14.79 2.78
C ALA A 198 -0.35 -14.72 2.25
N ILE A 199 -0.56 -14.03 1.12
CA ILE A 199 -1.87 -13.95 0.46
C ILE A 199 -2.30 -15.34 -0.05
N ARG A 200 -1.38 -16.08 -0.67
CA ARG A 200 -1.68 -17.39 -1.27
C ARG A 200 -1.98 -18.48 -0.24
N HIS A 201 -1.27 -18.48 0.88
CA HIS A 201 -1.40 -19.52 1.92
C HIS A 201 -2.28 -19.10 3.10
N GLY A 202 -2.78 -17.85 3.11
CA GLY A 202 -3.62 -17.37 4.21
C GLY A 202 -2.88 -17.30 5.55
N TRP A 203 -1.58 -17.01 5.55
CA TRP A 203 -0.79 -16.94 6.79
C TRP A 203 -1.29 -15.80 7.67
N GLN A 204 -1.67 -16.15 8.89
CA GLN A 204 -2.10 -15.22 9.93
C GLN A 204 -1.33 -15.49 11.21
N LEU A 205 -1.01 -14.44 11.96
CA LEU A 205 -0.44 -14.59 13.30
C LEU A 205 -1.56 -14.91 14.33
N PRO A 206 -1.20 -15.45 15.51
CA PRO A 206 -2.20 -15.82 16.52
C PRO A 206 -2.99 -14.62 17.02
N ILE A 207 -4.31 -14.70 16.95
CA ILE A 207 -5.20 -13.71 17.54
C ILE A 207 -5.28 -13.96 19.06
N ALA A 208 -5.34 -12.89 19.87
CA ALA A 208 -5.52 -13.01 21.31
C ALA A 208 -6.80 -13.82 21.62
N ARG A 209 -6.63 -15.01 22.18
CA ARG A 209 -7.75 -15.88 22.57
C ARG A 209 -8.45 -15.30 23.79
N GLY A 210 -9.75 -15.00 23.70
CA GLY A 210 -10.52 -14.65 24.89
C GLY A 210 -11.74 -13.75 24.72
N LEU A 211 -11.97 -13.13 23.58
CA LEU A 211 -13.21 -12.41 23.35
C LEU A 211 -14.15 -13.31 22.53
N LYS A 212 -15.14 -13.92 23.19
CA LYS A 212 -16.33 -14.44 22.49
C LYS A 212 -16.87 -13.29 21.65
N GLN A 213 -16.97 -13.48 20.34
CA GLN A 213 -17.78 -12.59 19.52
C GLN A 213 -19.14 -12.45 20.20
N PRO A 214 -19.69 -11.22 20.39
CA PRO A 214 -21.08 -11.09 20.75
C PRO A 214 -21.88 -11.93 19.76
N ALA A 215 -22.69 -12.87 20.27
CA ALA A 215 -23.61 -13.62 19.43
C ALA A 215 -24.36 -12.57 18.59
N GLU A 216 -24.33 -12.70 17.27
CA GLU A 216 -25.25 -11.97 16.40
C GLU A 216 -26.65 -12.18 16.97
N GLU A 217 -27.23 -11.12 17.51
CA GLU A 217 -28.65 -11.06 17.83
C GLU A 217 -29.44 -11.16 16.52
N THR A 218 -29.51 -12.39 16.00
CA THR A 218 -30.51 -12.77 15.02
C THR A 218 -31.79 -12.98 15.74
N LYS A 219 -32.55 -11.91 15.96
CA LYS A 219 -34.03 -11.96 15.92
C LYS A 219 -34.57 -10.56 16.18
N SER A 220 -35.02 -9.92 15.12
CA SER A 220 -35.97 -8.81 15.22
C SER A 220 -37.21 -9.23 16.02
N PRO A 221 -37.57 -8.50 17.07
CA PRO A 221 -38.80 -8.79 17.82
C PRO A 221 -40.08 -8.38 17.08
N TYR A 222 -39.99 -8.01 15.80
CA TYR A 222 -41.15 -7.48 15.07
C TYR A 222 -41.82 -8.45 14.08
N GLU A 223 -41.42 -9.72 14.06
CA GLU A 223 -41.99 -10.68 13.12
C GLU A 223 -42.78 -11.78 13.85
N SER A 224 -43.76 -11.37 14.67
CA SER A 224 -44.83 -12.27 15.13
C SER A 224 -46.00 -11.49 15.73
N LYS A 225 -46.76 -10.80 14.93
CA LYS A 225 -48.17 -10.44 15.23
C LYS A 225 -48.80 -9.85 13.96
N ASP A 226 -49.17 -10.70 13.05
CA ASP A 226 -50.30 -10.40 12.17
C ASP A 226 -50.82 -11.68 11.49
N ASP A 227 -51.43 -12.53 12.31
CA ASP A 227 -52.33 -13.58 11.84
C ASP A 227 -53.49 -13.65 12.83
N SER A 228 -54.42 -12.72 12.70
CA SER A 228 -55.84 -12.95 13.10
C SER A 228 -56.62 -11.63 13.00
N VAL A 229 -57.02 -11.20 11.83
CA VAL A 229 -58.25 -10.44 11.69
C VAL A 229 -59.06 -11.10 10.58
N ASN A 230 -59.90 -12.02 11.03
CA ASN A 230 -61.05 -12.53 10.34
C ASN A 230 -62.16 -11.50 10.56
N ILE A 231 -62.69 -10.88 9.52
CA ILE A 231 -63.88 -10.04 9.55
C ILE A 231 -64.90 -10.62 8.57
N PRO A 232 -66.17 -10.75 8.97
CA PRO A 232 -67.22 -11.49 8.31
C PRO A 232 -67.71 -10.85 7.01
#